data_5213de0cea97f3bb0cbd6fecf148288a
#
_entry.id   5213de0cea97f3bb0cbd6fecf148288a
#
_cell.length_a   1.000
_cell.length_b   1.000
_cell.length_c   1.000
_cell.angle_alpha   90.00
_cell.angle_beta   90.00
_cell.angle_gamma   90.00
#
_symmetry.space_group_name_H-M   'P 1'
#
loop_
_entity.id
_entity.type
_entity.pdbx_description
1 polymer ?
#
loop_
_entity_poly.entity_id
_entity_poly.type
_entity_poly.pdbx_seq_one_letter_code
_entity_poly.pdbx_strand_id
1 'polypeptide(L)'
;MDDVSKPLDLRSAVEQATFLGPDRFRQFLDHVPFAVAVAELSPVEQIVYVNLEFERLTGQVMQALKGKAWSALPGRACEDDAPPLCEAIIRGQDYLGLFTFDYDGSTRTVDAWSNLIDDDHGAPMFRLIALATAAPQLEADLTAFERRIRDKDLQLRELQHRVANNLALITALIRVEARNVQERSSIEQFSRLAGRVEALGLLYRSLSDEGKPETIDLGAYLSGIASAVMRAHAMEGIHFDLQLDLWPVSINVALPTGLVVNELLTNSLKHGFSGRHGGTITLKSLVESDGCRVSVSDNGVGLANEMDWPRKGKLSNLMVQSLRENAKATIDVVSLPGKGLQVTLFLARTQDMPLGEQR
;
A
#
# COMPACT_ATOMS: atom_id res chain seq x y z
N MET A 1 12.81 -1.00 -5.48
CA MET A 1 13.90 -1.83 -6.00
C MET A 1 13.22 -2.96 -6.72
N ASP A 2 12.97 -2.66 -7.97
CA ASP A 2 12.22 -3.45 -8.91
C ASP A 2 13.06 -4.62 -9.41
N ASP A 3 12.35 -5.63 -9.78
CA ASP A 3 12.72 -6.69 -10.72
C ASP A 3 12.77 -8.10 -10.12
N VAL A 4 11.58 -8.63 -9.84
CA VAL A 4 11.43 -10.08 -9.78
C VAL A 4 10.18 -10.45 -10.59
N SER A 5 10.41 -11.21 -11.69
CA SER A 5 9.42 -11.94 -12.50
C SER A 5 9.00 -11.28 -13.81
N LYS A 6 9.96 -11.01 -14.71
CA LYS A 6 9.66 -11.21 -16.13
C LYS A 6 9.92 -12.69 -16.46
N PRO A 7 8.96 -13.42 -17.09
CA PRO A 7 9.27 -14.71 -17.64
C PRO A 7 10.43 -14.53 -18.65
N LEU A 8 11.47 -15.34 -18.50
CA LEU A 8 12.60 -15.36 -19.43
C LEU A 8 12.01 -15.59 -20.83
N ASP A 9 12.14 -14.60 -21.69
CA ASP A 9 11.76 -14.72 -23.09
C ASP A 9 12.78 -15.64 -23.79
N LEU A 10 12.53 -16.94 -23.70
CA LEU A 10 13.35 -17.98 -24.32
C LEU A 10 13.45 -17.80 -25.85
N ARG A 11 12.49 -17.09 -26.48
CA ARG A 11 12.54 -16.76 -27.91
C ARG A 11 13.70 -15.80 -28.22
N SER A 12 13.91 -14.77 -27.40
CA SER A 12 15.00 -13.83 -27.63
C SER A 12 16.38 -14.46 -27.41
N ALA A 13 16.49 -15.45 -26.53
CA ALA A 13 17.72 -16.19 -26.31
C ALA A 13 18.04 -17.13 -27.50
N VAL A 14 17.03 -17.73 -28.13
CA VAL A 14 17.17 -18.60 -29.32
C VAL A 14 17.52 -17.77 -30.57
N GLU A 15 16.92 -16.61 -30.77
CA GLU A 15 17.25 -15.71 -31.89
C GLU A 15 18.68 -15.18 -31.81
N GLN A 16 19.21 -14.91 -30.62
CA GLN A 16 20.63 -14.55 -30.42
C GLN A 16 21.58 -15.75 -30.62
N ALA A 17 21.09 -16.97 -30.47
CA ALA A 17 21.89 -18.19 -30.64
C ALA A 17 22.23 -18.53 -32.11
N THR A 18 21.52 -17.92 -33.06
CA THR A 18 21.79 -18.13 -34.52
C THR A 18 23.21 -17.64 -34.92
N PHE A 19 23.87 -16.79 -34.11
CA PHE A 19 25.24 -16.34 -34.27
C PHE A 19 26.31 -17.25 -33.64
N LEU A 20 25.89 -18.23 -32.84
CA LEU A 20 26.79 -19.19 -32.20
C LEU A 20 26.76 -20.48 -33.01
N GLY A 21 27.93 -20.91 -33.53
CA GLY A 21 28.01 -22.23 -34.17
C GLY A 21 27.53 -23.35 -33.24
N PRO A 22 27.15 -24.54 -33.79
CA PRO A 22 26.46 -25.61 -33.03
C PRO A 22 27.15 -26.03 -31.73
N ASP A 23 28.49 -26.03 -31.71
CA ASP A 23 29.25 -26.42 -30.51
C ASP A 23 29.25 -25.36 -29.42
N ARG A 24 29.23 -24.07 -29.80
CA ARG A 24 29.15 -22.96 -28.83
C ARG A 24 27.74 -22.84 -28.22
N PHE A 25 26.70 -23.15 -29.01
CA PHE A 25 25.35 -23.18 -28.51
C PHE A 25 25.12 -24.29 -27.48
N ARG A 26 25.69 -25.46 -27.72
CA ARG A 26 25.69 -26.56 -26.72
C ARG A 26 26.44 -26.15 -25.45
N GLN A 27 27.63 -25.58 -25.56
CA GLN A 27 28.37 -25.08 -24.40
C GLN A 27 27.54 -24.01 -23.61
N PHE A 28 26.84 -23.14 -24.28
CA PHE A 28 25.95 -22.18 -23.63
C PHE A 28 24.85 -22.87 -22.83
N LEU A 29 24.12 -23.81 -23.45
CA LEU A 29 23.06 -24.56 -22.78
C LEU A 29 23.56 -25.39 -21.59
N ASP A 30 24.79 -25.91 -21.64
CA ASP A 30 25.39 -26.65 -20.53
C ASP A 30 25.69 -25.77 -19.29
N HIS A 31 25.75 -24.46 -19.45
CA HIS A 31 25.98 -23.52 -18.34
C HIS A 31 24.70 -22.79 -17.85
N VAL A 32 23.56 -23.08 -18.48
CA VAL A 32 22.27 -22.54 -18.03
C VAL A 32 21.85 -23.22 -16.72
N PRO A 33 21.41 -22.47 -15.68
CA PRO A 33 21.12 -22.99 -14.34
C PRO A 33 19.75 -23.70 -14.22
N PHE A 34 19.16 -24.14 -15.33
CA PHE A 34 17.96 -24.95 -15.35
C PHE A 34 18.14 -26.12 -16.33
N ALA A 35 17.42 -27.21 -16.02
CA ALA A 35 17.50 -28.44 -16.80
C ALA A 35 16.75 -28.24 -18.13
N VAL A 36 17.42 -28.55 -19.25
CA VAL A 36 16.87 -28.43 -20.60
C VAL A 36 17.02 -29.74 -21.35
N ALA A 37 15.93 -30.17 -22.00
CA ALA A 37 15.95 -31.25 -22.98
C ALA A 37 15.33 -30.77 -24.30
N VAL A 38 15.89 -31.19 -25.44
CA VAL A 38 15.42 -30.86 -26.77
C VAL A 38 15.14 -32.15 -27.54
N ALA A 39 13.97 -32.22 -28.16
CA ALA A 39 13.66 -33.28 -29.12
C ALA A 39 13.41 -32.70 -30.51
N GLU A 40 13.86 -33.42 -31.55
CA GLU A 40 13.53 -33.20 -32.95
C GLU A 40 12.19 -33.89 -33.26
N LEU A 41 11.25 -33.19 -33.91
CA LEU A 41 9.90 -33.66 -34.13
C LEU A 41 9.75 -34.57 -35.37
N SER A 42 10.63 -34.44 -36.35
CA SER A 42 10.52 -35.15 -37.64
C SER A 42 11.72 -36.08 -37.88
N PRO A 43 11.53 -37.28 -38.42
CA PRO A 43 10.29 -37.95 -38.84
C PRO A 43 9.52 -38.59 -37.66
N VAL A 44 10.15 -38.73 -36.51
CA VAL A 44 9.56 -39.24 -35.26
C VAL A 44 10.18 -38.43 -34.11
N GLU A 45 9.34 -37.99 -33.17
CA GLU A 45 9.82 -37.18 -32.04
C GLU A 45 10.84 -37.94 -31.18
N GLN A 46 12.09 -37.45 -31.17
CA GLN A 46 13.22 -38.09 -30.50
C GLN A 46 14.09 -37.05 -29.76
N ILE A 47 14.51 -37.36 -28.56
CA ILE A 47 15.41 -36.52 -27.77
C ILE A 47 16.78 -36.45 -28.46
N VAL A 48 17.23 -35.25 -28.82
CA VAL A 48 18.49 -35.00 -29.49
C VAL A 48 19.53 -34.35 -28.57
N TYR A 49 19.08 -33.72 -27.50
CA TYR A 49 19.99 -33.03 -26.56
C TYR A 49 19.37 -32.96 -25.16
N VAL A 50 20.21 -33.07 -24.13
CA VAL A 50 19.95 -32.65 -22.76
C VAL A 50 21.21 -31.98 -22.22
N ASN A 51 21.05 -30.95 -21.36
CA ASN A 51 22.17 -30.25 -20.74
C ASN A 51 22.63 -30.90 -19.43
N LEU A 52 23.79 -30.46 -18.89
CA LEU A 52 24.35 -31.00 -17.65
C LEU A 52 23.42 -30.86 -16.46
N GLU A 53 22.65 -29.77 -16.38
CA GLU A 53 21.70 -29.58 -15.29
C GLU A 53 20.54 -30.58 -15.37
N PHE A 54 20.09 -30.92 -16.58
CA PHE A 54 19.09 -31.97 -16.77
C PHE A 54 19.60 -33.34 -16.27
N GLU A 55 20.84 -33.71 -16.62
CA GLU A 55 21.45 -34.92 -16.12
C GLU A 55 21.56 -34.96 -14.60
N ARG A 56 21.96 -33.82 -13.99
CA ARG A 56 22.08 -33.66 -12.55
C ARG A 56 20.75 -33.78 -11.85
N LEU A 57 19.71 -33.19 -12.42
CA LEU A 57 18.37 -33.09 -11.81
C LEU A 57 17.61 -34.44 -11.89
N THR A 58 17.66 -35.07 -13.05
CA THR A 58 16.88 -36.29 -13.35
C THR A 58 17.66 -37.59 -13.14
N GLY A 59 18.98 -37.53 -13.03
CA GLY A 59 19.87 -38.68 -13.02
C GLY A 59 20.00 -39.41 -14.40
N GLN A 60 19.43 -38.82 -15.46
CA GLN A 60 19.43 -39.43 -16.79
C GLN A 60 20.50 -38.76 -17.66
N VAL A 61 21.49 -39.54 -18.07
CA VAL A 61 22.61 -39.03 -18.91
C VAL A 61 22.18 -38.91 -20.37
N MET A 62 22.72 -37.89 -21.07
CA MET A 62 22.48 -37.63 -22.48
C MET A 62 22.64 -38.87 -23.39
N GLN A 63 23.69 -39.65 -23.15
CA GLN A 63 23.96 -40.86 -23.95
C GLN A 63 22.85 -41.91 -23.85
N ALA A 64 22.16 -41.97 -22.68
CA ALA A 64 21.07 -42.92 -22.46
C ALA A 64 19.74 -42.45 -23.08
N LEU A 65 19.55 -41.15 -23.28
CA LEU A 65 18.32 -40.51 -23.77
C LEU A 65 18.35 -40.22 -25.26
N LYS A 66 19.54 -40.02 -25.85
CA LYS A 66 19.68 -39.66 -27.28
C LYS A 66 19.01 -40.68 -28.20
N GLY A 67 18.14 -40.18 -29.10
CA GLY A 67 17.38 -40.99 -30.06
C GLY A 67 16.18 -41.72 -29.44
N LYS A 68 15.87 -41.51 -28.15
CA LYS A 68 14.69 -42.10 -27.53
C LYS A 68 13.53 -41.12 -27.50
N ALA A 69 12.29 -41.67 -27.46
CA ALA A 69 11.10 -40.90 -27.25
C ALA A 69 11.00 -40.42 -25.76
N TRP A 70 10.11 -39.46 -25.48
CA TRP A 70 9.84 -38.95 -24.17
C TRP A 70 9.40 -40.03 -23.14
N SER A 71 8.84 -41.15 -23.60
CA SER A 71 8.51 -42.29 -22.75
C SER A 71 9.71 -42.90 -22.00
N ALA A 72 10.94 -42.57 -22.41
CA ALA A 72 12.16 -42.96 -21.71
C ALA A 72 12.46 -42.08 -20.47
N LEU A 73 11.76 -40.94 -20.31
CA LEU A 73 11.95 -40.09 -19.16
C LEU A 73 11.06 -40.58 -17.99
N PRO A 74 11.66 -40.88 -16.83
CA PRO A 74 10.90 -41.06 -15.63
C PRO A 74 10.40 -39.68 -15.15
N GLY A 75 9.22 -39.63 -14.60
CA GLY A 75 8.65 -38.40 -14.01
C GLY A 75 7.22 -38.69 -13.61
N ARG A 76 6.97 -38.72 -12.29
CA ARG A 76 5.64 -38.95 -11.73
C ARG A 76 5.00 -37.59 -11.45
N ALA A 77 3.76 -37.38 -11.85
CA ALA A 77 3.02 -36.16 -11.46
C ALA A 77 2.83 -36.12 -9.95
N CYS A 78 2.87 -34.90 -9.39
CA CYS A 78 2.62 -34.68 -7.97
C CYS A 78 1.12 -34.74 -7.62
N GLU A 79 0.24 -34.48 -8.60
CA GLU A 79 -1.22 -34.58 -8.44
C GLU A 79 -1.69 -36.01 -8.76
N ASP A 80 -2.61 -36.57 -7.95
CA ASP A 80 -3.03 -37.98 -8.04
C ASP A 80 -3.70 -38.36 -9.37
N ASP A 81 -4.34 -37.41 -10.08
CA ASP A 81 -5.03 -37.66 -11.36
C ASP A 81 -4.28 -37.11 -12.59
N ALA A 82 -3.09 -36.53 -12.41
CA ALA A 82 -2.33 -35.97 -13.53
C ALA A 82 -1.52 -37.01 -14.29
N PRO A 83 -1.37 -36.85 -15.61
CA PRO A 83 -0.61 -37.81 -16.45
C PRO A 83 0.89 -37.75 -16.09
N PRO A 84 1.65 -38.82 -16.29
CA PRO A 84 3.10 -38.80 -16.15
C PRO A 84 3.73 -37.79 -17.13
N LEU A 85 4.95 -37.32 -16.80
CA LEU A 85 5.62 -36.28 -17.58
C LEU A 85 5.66 -36.53 -19.08
N CYS A 86 5.95 -37.75 -19.49
CA CYS A 86 6.00 -38.13 -20.92
C CYS A 86 4.67 -37.91 -21.67
N GLU A 87 3.55 -38.14 -21.01
CA GLU A 87 2.23 -37.90 -21.59
C GLU A 87 1.85 -36.42 -21.57
N ALA A 88 2.20 -35.70 -20.49
CA ALA A 88 1.99 -34.28 -20.39
C ALA A 88 2.76 -33.51 -21.50
N ILE A 89 3.99 -33.91 -21.81
CA ILE A 89 4.80 -33.35 -22.90
C ILE A 89 4.06 -33.50 -24.25
N ILE A 90 3.51 -34.67 -24.53
CA ILE A 90 2.85 -34.95 -25.80
C ILE A 90 1.53 -34.17 -25.96
N ARG A 91 0.83 -33.88 -24.85
CA ARG A 91 -0.42 -33.09 -24.87
C ARG A 91 -0.20 -31.62 -25.25
N GLY A 92 1.05 -31.11 -25.18
CA GLY A 92 1.43 -29.85 -25.81
C GLY A 92 1.00 -28.58 -25.07
N GLN A 93 0.87 -28.60 -23.73
CA GLN A 93 0.65 -27.40 -22.91
C GLN A 93 1.99 -26.71 -22.64
N ASP A 94 1.99 -25.36 -22.51
CA ASP A 94 3.20 -24.60 -22.21
C ASP A 94 3.73 -24.89 -20.80
N TYR A 95 2.85 -25.00 -19.80
CA TYR A 95 3.15 -25.44 -18.43
C TYR A 95 2.55 -26.83 -18.20
N LEU A 96 3.43 -27.76 -17.84
CA LEU A 96 3.07 -29.17 -17.68
C LEU A 96 2.66 -29.56 -16.26
N GLY A 97 3.08 -28.77 -15.25
CA GLY A 97 2.81 -29.03 -13.83
C GLY A 97 4.06 -29.44 -13.03
N LEU A 98 3.80 -29.94 -11.82
CA LEU A 98 4.81 -30.41 -10.88
C LEU A 98 5.02 -31.93 -11.04
N PHE A 99 6.29 -32.33 -11.14
CA PHE A 99 6.70 -33.74 -11.27
C PHE A 99 7.78 -34.09 -10.27
N THR A 100 7.82 -35.38 -9.90
CA THR A 100 8.84 -35.93 -9.03
C THR A 100 9.77 -36.87 -9.79
N PHE A 101 11.07 -36.78 -9.48
CA PHE A 101 12.12 -37.69 -9.95
C PHE A 101 12.80 -38.34 -8.74
N ASP A 102 12.88 -39.67 -8.77
CA ASP A 102 13.61 -40.41 -7.76
C ASP A 102 15.02 -40.72 -8.29
N TYR A 103 16.03 -40.12 -7.67
CA TYR A 103 17.41 -40.30 -8.00
C TYR A 103 18.30 -40.32 -6.76
N ASP A 104 19.22 -41.30 -6.67
CA ASP A 104 20.18 -41.45 -5.59
C ASP A 104 19.54 -41.47 -4.18
N GLY A 105 18.40 -42.13 -4.05
CA GLY A 105 17.65 -42.26 -2.78
C GLY A 105 16.96 -40.96 -2.32
N SER A 106 16.95 -39.90 -3.17
CA SER A 106 16.22 -38.67 -2.91
C SER A 106 15.16 -38.42 -3.96
N THR A 107 13.97 -37.96 -3.52
CA THR A 107 12.89 -37.52 -4.40
C THR A 107 13.04 -36.00 -4.62
N ARG A 108 13.11 -35.58 -5.85
CA ARG A 108 13.21 -34.16 -6.26
C ARG A 108 11.94 -33.76 -6.95
N THR A 109 11.32 -32.67 -6.51
CA THR A 109 10.16 -32.07 -7.15
C THR A 109 10.62 -30.97 -8.11
N VAL A 110 10.06 -30.97 -9.31
CA VAL A 110 10.37 -30.02 -10.37
C VAL A 110 9.12 -29.45 -11.00
N ASP A 111 9.17 -28.18 -11.34
CA ASP A 111 8.27 -27.55 -12.31
C ASP A 111 8.71 -27.91 -13.73
N ALA A 112 7.77 -28.20 -14.62
CA ALA A 112 8.05 -28.57 -15.99
C ALA A 112 7.28 -27.68 -16.99
N TRP A 113 7.99 -27.26 -18.04
CA TRP A 113 7.45 -26.49 -19.16
C TRP A 113 7.81 -27.17 -20.48
N SER A 114 6.95 -26.99 -21.51
CA SER A 114 7.16 -27.49 -22.87
C SER A 114 6.90 -26.38 -23.87
N ASN A 115 7.83 -26.13 -24.78
CA ASN A 115 7.67 -25.17 -25.87
C ASN A 115 8.04 -25.80 -27.20
N LEU A 116 7.26 -25.48 -28.25
CA LEU A 116 7.59 -25.81 -29.62
C LEU A 116 8.44 -24.69 -30.24
N ILE A 117 9.45 -25.08 -31.00
CA ILE A 117 10.32 -24.18 -31.75
C ILE A 117 10.07 -24.47 -33.23
N ASP A 118 9.57 -23.45 -33.93
CA ASP A 118 9.23 -23.50 -35.33
C ASP A 118 10.44 -23.20 -36.20
N ASP A 119 10.42 -23.70 -37.45
CA ASP A 119 11.35 -23.33 -38.51
C ASP A 119 11.02 -21.92 -39.09
N ASP A 120 11.84 -21.44 -40.04
CA ASP A 120 11.66 -20.16 -40.73
C ASP A 120 10.33 -20.07 -41.52
N HIS A 121 9.61 -21.17 -41.68
CA HIS A 121 8.32 -21.29 -42.38
C HIS A 121 7.13 -21.43 -41.42
N GLY A 122 7.41 -21.45 -40.11
CA GLY A 122 6.37 -21.58 -39.07
C GLY A 122 5.91 -23.03 -38.84
N ALA A 123 6.71 -24.02 -39.29
CA ALA A 123 6.43 -25.44 -39.00
C ALA A 123 7.24 -25.87 -37.75
N PRO A 124 6.61 -26.58 -36.79
CA PRO A 124 7.29 -27.01 -35.56
C PRO A 124 8.40 -28.00 -35.87
N MET A 125 9.64 -27.66 -35.53
CA MET A 125 10.84 -28.42 -35.80
C MET A 125 11.38 -29.12 -34.55
N PHE A 126 11.40 -28.43 -33.42
CA PHE A 126 11.89 -28.95 -32.16
C PHE A 126 10.88 -28.74 -31.02
N ARG A 127 10.97 -29.61 -30.01
CA ARG A 127 10.31 -29.40 -28.73
C ARG A 127 11.38 -29.21 -27.66
N LEU A 128 11.28 -28.14 -26.91
CA LEU A 128 12.12 -27.83 -25.74
C LEU A 128 11.35 -28.09 -24.47
N ILE A 129 11.94 -28.87 -23.57
CA ILE A 129 11.45 -29.08 -22.21
C ILE A 129 12.40 -28.39 -21.26
N ALA A 130 11.86 -27.60 -20.35
CA ALA A 130 12.60 -26.98 -19.26
C ALA A 130 12.08 -27.52 -17.91
N LEU A 131 13.02 -27.92 -17.05
CA LEU A 131 12.71 -28.32 -15.67
C LEU A 131 13.45 -27.40 -14.70
N ALA A 132 12.74 -26.91 -13.70
CA ALA A 132 13.33 -26.19 -12.57
C ALA A 132 13.00 -26.92 -11.27
N THR A 133 13.95 -26.96 -10.35
CA THR A 133 13.67 -27.52 -9.01
C THR A 133 12.54 -26.71 -8.39
N ALA A 134 11.38 -27.34 -8.18
CA ALA A 134 10.34 -26.72 -7.36
C ALA A 134 10.90 -26.58 -5.95
N ALA A 135 11.16 -25.36 -5.55
CA ALA A 135 11.70 -25.11 -4.22
C ALA A 135 10.56 -25.31 -3.20
N PRO A 136 10.52 -26.37 -2.41
CA PRO A 136 9.61 -26.47 -1.27
C PRO A 136 9.88 -25.34 -0.24
N GLN A 137 11.02 -24.68 -0.36
CA GLN A 137 11.41 -23.49 0.38
C GLN A 137 10.64 -22.24 -0.03
N LEU A 138 10.22 -22.08 -1.30
CA LEU A 138 9.57 -20.84 -1.75
C LEU A 138 8.16 -20.66 -1.13
N GLU A 139 7.38 -21.72 -0.98
CA GLU A 139 6.08 -21.64 -0.28
C GLU A 139 6.25 -21.48 1.24
N ALA A 140 7.22 -22.19 1.83
CA ALA A 140 7.55 -22.03 3.25
C ALA A 140 8.13 -20.63 3.53
N ASP A 141 8.97 -20.11 2.64
CA ASP A 141 9.52 -18.75 2.72
C ASP A 141 8.46 -17.67 2.45
N LEU A 142 7.55 -17.87 1.49
CA LEU A 142 6.40 -16.99 1.27
C LEU A 142 5.47 -16.96 2.49
N THR A 143 5.10 -18.11 3.03
CA THR A 143 4.26 -18.17 4.25
C THR A 143 4.96 -17.61 5.48
N ALA A 144 6.28 -17.80 5.62
CA ALA A 144 7.08 -17.18 6.67
C ALA A 144 7.20 -15.67 6.49
N PHE A 145 7.33 -15.19 5.25
CA PHE A 145 7.37 -13.77 4.91
C PHE A 145 6.02 -13.09 5.15
N GLU A 146 4.92 -13.71 4.75
CA GLU A 146 3.56 -13.22 5.03
C GLU A 146 3.25 -13.18 6.53
N ARG A 147 3.69 -14.18 7.31
CA ARG A 147 3.60 -14.16 8.78
C ARG A 147 4.39 -12.99 9.35
N ARG A 148 5.61 -12.77 8.86
CA ARG A 148 6.48 -11.69 9.33
C ARG A 148 5.92 -10.30 9.02
N ILE A 149 5.29 -10.11 7.86
CA ILE A 149 4.55 -8.90 7.53
C ILE A 149 3.39 -8.72 8.51
N ARG A 150 2.58 -9.74 8.70
CA ARG A 150 1.41 -9.71 9.60
C ARG A 150 1.79 -9.41 11.06
N ASP A 151 2.89 -10.00 11.53
CA ASP A 151 3.44 -9.73 12.86
C ASP A 151 3.93 -8.28 12.98
N LYS A 152 4.54 -7.73 11.93
CA LYS A 152 4.96 -6.33 11.87
C LYS A 152 3.78 -5.36 11.90
N ASP A 153 2.72 -5.67 11.16
CA ASP A 153 1.49 -4.87 11.15
C ASP A 153 0.81 -4.86 12.53
N LEU A 154 0.78 -6.01 13.21
CA LEU A 154 0.27 -6.10 14.59
C LEU A 154 1.12 -5.27 15.56
N GLN A 155 2.43 -5.32 15.45
CA GLN A 155 3.34 -4.52 16.28
C GLN A 155 3.15 -3.00 16.02
N LEU A 156 2.98 -2.60 14.76
CA LEU A 156 2.72 -1.19 14.40
C LEU A 156 1.40 -0.71 14.99
N ARG A 157 0.33 -1.48 14.90
CA ARG A 157 -0.97 -1.13 15.51
C ARG A 157 -0.87 -1.01 17.03
N GLU A 158 -0.18 -1.93 17.69
CA GLU A 158 0.03 -1.84 19.14
C GLU A 158 0.82 -0.58 19.52
N LEU A 159 1.88 -0.25 18.77
CA LEU A 159 2.64 0.99 18.98
C LEU A 159 1.76 2.22 18.79
N GLN A 160 0.95 2.27 17.73
CA GLN A 160 0.01 3.38 17.47
C GLN A 160 -0.98 3.53 18.62
N HIS A 161 -1.55 2.42 19.10
CA HIS A 161 -2.47 2.41 20.23
C HIS A 161 -1.81 2.89 21.53
N ARG A 162 -0.57 2.46 21.80
CA ARG A 162 0.22 2.93 22.96
C ARG A 162 0.53 4.42 22.84
N VAL A 163 0.89 4.92 21.65
CA VAL A 163 1.12 6.36 21.43
C VAL A 163 -0.16 7.15 21.69
N ALA A 164 -1.32 6.70 21.18
CA ALA A 164 -2.60 7.35 21.42
C ALA A 164 -2.94 7.41 22.92
N ASN A 165 -2.69 6.34 23.68
CA ASN A 165 -2.92 6.27 25.12
C ASN A 165 -1.96 7.23 25.88
N ASN A 166 -0.68 7.28 25.50
CA ASN A 166 0.28 8.20 26.11
C ASN A 166 -0.11 9.66 25.85
N LEU A 167 -0.56 9.99 24.64
CA LEU A 167 -1.05 11.33 24.30
C LEU A 167 -2.30 11.70 25.11
N ALA A 168 -3.22 10.75 25.35
CA ALA A 168 -4.37 10.97 26.23
C ALA A 168 -3.95 11.28 27.69
N LEU A 169 -2.95 10.56 28.20
CA LEU A 169 -2.37 10.84 29.53
C LEU A 169 -1.73 12.23 29.59
N ILE A 170 -0.92 12.59 28.58
CA ILE A 170 -0.30 13.92 28.49
C ILE A 170 -1.38 15.00 28.44
N THR A 171 -2.46 14.80 27.67
CA THR A 171 -3.59 15.72 27.60
C THR A 171 -4.23 15.92 28.99
N ALA A 172 -4.42 14.82 29.74
CA ALA A 172 -4.97 14.87 31.09
C ALA A 172 -4.04 15.66 32.04
N LEU A 173 -2.73 15.42 32.01
CA LEU A 173 -1.74 16.15 32.81
C LEU A 173 -1.74 17.65 32.49
N ILE A 174 -1.77 18.04 31.21
CA ILE A 174 -1.86 19.44 30.78
C ILE A 174 -3.13 20.10 31.36
N ARG A 175 -4.26 19.39 31.34
CA ARG A 175 -5.52 19.91 31.91
C ARG A 175 -5.49 20.05 33.42
N VAL A 176 -4.78 19.15 34.11
CA VAL A 176 -4.56 19.26 35.56
C VAL A 176 -3.69 20.49 35.89
N GLU A 177 -2.58 20.68 35.19
CA GLU A 177 -1.72 21.85 35.36
C GLU A 177 -2.45 23.16 35.04
N ALA A 178 -3.28 23.17 33.99
CA ALA A 178 -4.09 24.36 33.68
C ALA A 178 -5.02 24.80 34.82
N ARG A 179 -5.47 23.85 35.66
CA ARG A 179 -6.31 24.18 36.86
C ARG A 179 -5.54 24.78 38.00
N ASN A 180 -4.22 24.51 38.10
CA ASN A 180 -3.34 24.98 39.13
C ASN A 180 -2.79 26.39 38.85
N VAL A 181 -2.93 26.88 37.63
CA VAL A 181 -2.47 28.19 37.20
C VAL A 181 -3.56 29.23 37.42
N GLN A 182 -3.20 30.37 38.01
CA GLN A 182 -4.14 31.46 38.29
C GLN A 182 -4.24 32.50 37.17
N GLU A 183 -3.22 32.58 36.33
CA GLU A 183 -3.17 33.57 35.26
C GLU A 183 -3.98 33.12 34.06
N ARG A 184 -4.99 33.89 33.69
CA ARG A 184 -5.93 33.59 32.60
C ARG A 184 -5.26 33.32 31.23
N SER A 185 -4.21 34.08 30.92
CA SER A 185 -3.43 33.93 29.70
C SER A 185 -2.75 32.56 29.63
N SER A 186 -2.19 32.09 30.74
CA SER A 186 -1.54 30.78 30.85
C SER A 186 -2.56 29.63 30.78
N ILE A 187 -3.72 29.77 31.43
CA ILE A 187 -4.82 28.78 31.32
C ILE A 187 -5.25 28.59 29.85
N GLU A 188 -5.35 29.69 29.10
CA GLU A 188 -5.71 29.63 27.67
C GLU A 188 -4.62 28.95 26.82
N GLN A 189 -3.34 29.15 27.15
CA GLN A 189 -2.21 28.48 26.47
C GLN A 189 -2.22 26.97 26.74
N PHE A 190 -2.38 26.56 28.01
CA PHE A 190 -2.51 25.14 28.37
C PHE A 190 -3.72 24.48 27.70
N SER A 191 -4.87 25.15 27.65
CA SER A 191 -6.07 24.66 27.00
C SER A 191 -5.85 24.42 25.49
N ARG A 192 -5.17 25.34 24.81
CA ARG A 192 -4.79 25.18 23.40
C ARG A 192 -3.82 24.03 23.19
N LEU A 193 -2.82 23.90 24.09
CA LEU A 193 -1.87 22.79 24.02
C LEU A 193 -2.56 21.45 24.21
N ALA A 194 -3.46 21.34 25.20
CA ALA A 194 -4.25 20.13 25.43
C ALA A 194 -5.07 19.73 24.20
N GLY A 195 -5.75 20.68 23.55
CA GLY A 195 -6.53 20.42 22.33
C GLY A 195 -5.67 19.92 21.16
N ARG A 196 -4.45 20.44 21.01
CA ARG A 196 -3.50 19.98 19.98
C ARG A 196 -3.01 18.55 20.22
N VAL A 197 -2.66 18.24 21.48
CA VAL A 197 -2.23 16.89 21.87
C VAL A 197 -3.38 15.91 21.73
N GLU A 198 -4.62 16.32 22.03
CA GLU A 198 -5.82 15.51 21.85
C GLU A 198 -6.09 15.21 20.37
N ALA A 199 -5.96 16.23 19.48
CA ALA A 199 -6.07 16.03 18.02
C ALA A 199 -5.05 15.02 17.50
N LEU A 200 -3.80 15.08 17.98
CA LEU A 200 -2.76 14.11 17.65
C LEU A 200 -3.13 12.71 18.17
N GLY A 201 -3.68 12.59 19.37
CA GLY A 201 -4.14 11.31 19.93
C GLY A 201 -5.29 10.70 19.13
N LEU A 202 -6.21 11.51 18.60
CA LEU A 202 -7.29 11.07 17.70
C LEU A 202 -6.74 10.53 16.38
N LEU A 203 -5.73 11.21 15.83
CA LEU A 203 -5.05 10.77 14.60
C LEU A 203 -4.44 9.36 14.75
N TYR A 204 -3.70 9.12 15.82
CA TYR A 204 -3.09 7.81 16.07
C TYR A 204 -4.14 6.71 16.30
N ARG A 205 -5.31 7.02 16.85
CA ARG A 205 -6.43 6.09 16.95
C ARG A 205 -6.98 5.71 15.57
N SER A 206 -7.22 6.70 14.71
CA SER A 206 -7.71 6.46 13.34
C SER A 206 -6.77 5.57 12.53
N LEU A 207 -5.44 5.71 12.70
CA LEU A 207 -4.46 4.84 12.05
C LEU A 207 -4.53 3.37 12.55
N SER A 208 -4.96 3.16 13.80
CA SER A 208 -5.05 1.81 14.39
C SER A 208 -6.28 1.04 13.93
N ASP A 209 -7.39 1.73 13.63
CA ASP A 209 -8.70 1.12 13.40
C ASP A 209 -8.94 0.68 11.94
N GLU A 210 -8.35 1.34 10.95
CA GLU A 210 -8.74 1.19 9.53
C GLU A 210 -8.01 0.09 8.74
N GLY A 211 -7.06 -0.63 9.32
CA GLY A 211 -6.37 -1.74 8.64
C GLY A 211 -5.49 -1.35 7.44
N LYS A 212 -5.46 -0.07 7.06
CA LYS A 212 -4.58 0.50 6.04
C LYS A 212 -3.66 1.51 6.73
N PRO A 213 -2.39 1.16 7.00
CA PRO A 213 -1.50 1.97 7.85
C PRO A 213 -1.10 3.32 7.24
N GLU A 214 -1.41 3.61 5.99
CA GLU A 214 -0.92 4.80 5.29
C GLU A 214 -1.98 5.87 5.05
N THR A 215 -3.27 5.58 5.23
CA THR A 215 -4.36 6.52 4.95
C THR A 215 -5.30 6.68 6.14
N ILE A 216 -5.80 7.90 6.29
CA ILE A 216 -6.74 8.31 7.35
C ILE A 216 -7.98 8.86 6.65
N ASP A 217 -9.16 8.42 7.09
CA ASP A 217 -10.40 9.08 6.69
C ASP A 217 -10.48 10.47 7.34
N LEU A 218 -10.39 11.51 6.49
CA LEU A 218 -10.39 12.89 6.95
C LEU A 218 -11.72 13.26 7.62
N GLY A 219 -12.85 12.83 7.08
CA GLY A 219 -14.18 13.12 7.64
C GLY A 219 -14.36 12.53 9.03
N ALA A 220 -14.01 11.25 9.21
CA ALA A 220 -14.04 10.58 10.51
C ALA A 220 -13.11 11.25 11.52
N TYR A 221 -11.89 11.59 11.12
CA TYR A 221 -10.93 12.29 11.96
C TYR A 221 -11.43 13.67 12.41
N LEU A 222 -11.96 14.48 11.48
CA LEU A 222 -12.52 15.80 11.79
C LEU A 222 -13.77 15.72 12.68
N SER A 223 -14.60 14.69 12.51
CA SER A 223 -15.73 14.40 13.40
C SER A 223 -15.26 14.13 14.84
N GLY A 224 -14.19 13.35 14.99
CA GLY A 224 -13.54 13.10 16.29
C GLY A 224 -13.07 14.39 16.96
N ILE A 225 -12.41 15.28 16.20
CA ILE A 225 -11.94 16.60 16.70
C ILE A 225 -13.12 17.46 17.12
N ALA A 226 -14.17 17.61 16.31
CA ALA A 226 -15.34 18.39 16.64
C ALA A 226 -16.00 17.88 17.94
N SER A 227 -16.16 16.55 18.07
CA SER A 227 -16.68 15.91 19.28
C SER A 227 -15.82 16.18 20.51
N ALA A 228 -14.49 16.17 20.39
CA ALA A 228 -13.59 16.47 21.50
C ALA A 228 -13.67 17.95 21.94
N VAL A 229 -13.72 18.87 20.97
CA VAL A 229 -13.86 20.31 21.24
C VAL A 229 -15.22 20.60 21.91
N MET A 230 -16.32 19.99 21.44
CA MET A 230 -17.64 20.12 22.08
C MET A 230 -17.62 19.68 23.55
N ARG A 231 -17.05 18.49 23.82
CA ARG A 231 -16.94 17.98 25.21
C ARG A 231 -16.10 18.88 26.13
N ALA A 232 -15.03 19.48 25.58
CA ALA A 232 -14.12 20.31 26.36
C ALA A 232 -14.67 21.71 26.67
N HIS A 233 -15.57 22.22 25.84
CA HIS A 233 -16.05 23.61 25.86
C HIS A 233 -17.58 23.69 25.76
N ALA A 234 -18.31 22.76 26.40
CA ALA A 234 -19.77 22.77 26.37
C ALA A 234 -20.29 24.16 26.77
N MET A 235 -20.95 24.84 25.85
CA MET A 235 -21.59 26.15 26.07
C MET A 235 -23.08 26.01 25.73
N GLU A 236 -23.94 26.47 26.64
CA GLU A 236 -25.38 26.52 26.40
C GLU A 236 -25.71 27.42 25.19
N GLY A 237 -26.61 26.97 24.34
CA GLY A 237 -27.10 27.74 23.18
C GLY A 237 -26.21 27.69 21.95
N ILE A 238 -25.10 26.95 21.96
CA ILE A 238 -24.26 26.76 20.75
C ILE A 238 -24.58 25.41 20.10
N HIS A 239 -24.91 25.46 18.80
CA HIS A 239 -25.19 24.29 17.97
C HIS A 239 -24.01 24.00 17.04
N PHE A 240 -23.70 22.70 16.85
CA PHE A 240 -22.74 22.24 15.86
C PHE A 240 -23.48 21.57 14.70
N ASP A 241 -23.20 22.04 13.49
CA ASP A 241 -23.65 21.43 12.25
C ASP A 241 -22.45 20.80 11.54
N LEU A 242 -22.51 19.46 11.31
CA LEU A 242 -21.42 18.67 10.74
C LEU A 242 -21.88 18.06 9.41
N GLN A 243 -21.15 18.32 8.32
CA GLN A 243 -21.36 17.72 7.01
C GLN A 243 -20.00 17.21 6.50
N LEU A 244 -19.77 15.91 6.70
CA LEU A 244 -18.44 15.32 6.54
C LEU A 244 -18.51 14.12 5.61
N ASP A 245 -17.92 14.25 4.44
CA ASP A 245 -17.71 13.16 3.50
C ASP A 245 -16.47 12.33 3.89
N LEU A 246 -16.50 11.04 3.57
CA LEU A 246 -15.35 10.15 3.71
C LEU A 246 -14.32 10.49 2.63
N TRP A 247 -13.09 10.77 3.05
CA TRP A 247 -12.01 11.07 2.12
C TRP A 247 -10.65 10.62 2.66
N PRO A 248 -10.05 9.57 2.07
CA PRO A 248 -8.77 9.06 2.52
C PRO A 248 -7.65 10.03 2.18
N VAL A 249 -6.80 10.36 3.17
CA VAL A 249 -5.64 11.24 3.04
C VAL A 249 -4.44 10.67 3.77
N SER A 250 -3.24 11.11 3.41
CA SER A 250 -2.02 10.80 4.17
C SER A 250 -2.00 11.52 5.51
N ILE A 251 -1.19 11.00 6.45
CA ILE A 251 -0.94 11.64 7.76
C ILE A 251 -0.44 13.08 7.62
N ASN A 252 0.36 13.37 6.57
CA ASN A 252 0.92 14.70 6.29
C ASN A 252 -0.14 15.73 5.89
N VAL A 253 -1.31 15.28 5.48
CA VAL A 253 -2.48 16.13 5.17
C VAL A 253 -3.46 16.14 6.35
N ALA A 254 -3.77 14.97 6.92
CA ALA A 254 -4.73 14.85 8.03
C ALA A 254 -4.32 15.67 9.24
N LEU A 255 -3.07 15.51 9.72
CA LEU A 255 -2.60 16.17 10.94
C LEU A 255 -2.68 17.69 10.86
N PRO A 256 -2.08 18.39 9.87
CA PRO A 256 -2.16 19.84 9.82
C PRO A 256 -3.60 20.34 9.59
N THR A 257 -4.42 19.61 8.81
CA THR A 257 -5.85 19.95 8.62
C THR A 257 -6.60 19.88 9.95
N GLY A 258 -6.42 18.79 10.70
CA GLY A 258 -7.08 18.63 12.00
C GLY A 258 -6.65 19.66 13.02
N LEU A 259 -5.37 20.04 13.04
CA LEU A 259 -4.87 21.09 13.93
C LEU A 259 -5.45 22.47 13.58
N VAL A 260 -5.56 22.80 12.29
CA VAL A 260 -6.22 24.03 11.83
C VAL A 260 -7.69 24.05 12.24
N VAL A 261 -8.42 22.96 11.96
CA VAL A 261 -9.85 22.84 12.34
C VAL A 261 -10.04 22.94 13.86
N ASN A 262 -9.20 22.25 14.66
CA ASN A 262 -9.23 22.37 16.13
C ASN A 262 -9.05 23.81 16.61
N GLU A 263 -8.08 24.54 16.05
CA GLU A 263 -7.85 25.95 16.37
C GLU A 263 -9.06 26.83 16.00
N LEU A 264 -9.65 26.62 14.81
CA LEU A 264 -10.79 27.39 14.34
C LEU A 264 -12.02 27.14 15.22
N LEU A 265 -12.36 25.87 15.49
CA LEU A 265 -13.50 25.50 16.37
C LEU A 265 -13.32 26.08 17.77
N THR A 266 -12.10 25.96 18.34
CA THR A 266 -11.79 26.51 19.66
C THR A 266 -11.89 28.03 19.69
N ASN A 267 -11.43 28.71 18.63
CA ASN A 267 -11.52 30.17 18.52
C ASN A 267 -12.97 30.65 18.38
N SER A 268 -13.78 29.96 17.57
CA SER A 268 -15.22 30.26 17.44
C SER A 268 -15.93 30.15 18.77
N LEU A 269 -15.68 29.08 19.56
CA LEU A 269 -16.27 28.90 20.88
C LEU A 269 -15.83 29.97 21.88
N LYS A 270 -14.55 30.35 21.90
CA LYS A 270 -14.00 31.30 22.88
C LYS A 270 -14.28 32.74 22.54
N HIS A 271 -14.31 33.09 21.27
CA HIS A 271 -14.30 34.47 20.79
C HIS A 271 -15.48 34.82 19.91
N GLY A 272 -15.99 33.83 19.14
CA GLY A 272 -17.04 34.07 18.14
C GLY A 272 -18.36 34.52 18.75
N PHE A 273 -18.69 34.07 19.95
CA PHE A 273 -19.99 34.33 20.58
C PHE A 273 -19.91 35.27 21.81
N SER A 274 -18.84 36.05 21.91
CA SER A 274 -18.71 37.02 23.01
C SER A 274 -19.87 38.02 23.00
N GLY A 275 -20.62 38.08 24.12
CA GLY A 275 -21.79 38.95 24.26
C GLY A 275 -23.04 38.44 23.55
N ARG A 276 -23.10 37.18 23.09
CA ARG A 276 -24.28 36.54 22.50
C ARG A 276 -24.77 35.37 23.35
N HIS A 277 -26.07 35.09 23.28
CA HIS A 277 -26.72 34.00 24.05
C HIS A 277 -26.62 32.63 23.36
N GLY A 278 -26.06 32.56 22.16
CA GLY A 278 -25.89 31.34 21.40
C GLY A 278 -25.53 31.57 19.94
N GLY A 279 -25.42 30.49 19.19
CA GLY A 279 -25.14 30.52 17.77
C GLY A 279 -24.88 29.14 17.18
N THR A 280 -24.39 29.13 15.94
CA THR A 280 -24.10 27.90 15.22
C THR A 280 -22.66 27.92 14.71
N ILE A 281 -21.97 26.81 14.91
CA ILE A 281 -20.67 26.52 14.30
C ILE A 281 -20.89 25.39 13.28
N THR A 282 -20.50 25.61 12.05
CA THR A 282 -20.64 24.61 10.98
C THR A 282 -19.25 24.13 10.54
N LEU A 283 -19.06 22.82 10.50
CA LEU A 283 -17.87 22.17 9.93
C LEU A 283 -18.31 21.32 8.73
N LYS A 284 -17.75 21.60 7.57
CA LYS A 284 -17.98 20.84 6.35
C LYS A 284 -16.67 20.28 5.83
N SER A 285 -16.71 19.04 5.35
CA SER A 285 -15.64 18.40 4.57
C SER A 285 -16.31 17.71 3.39
N LEU A 286 -16.31 18.39 2.24
CA LEU A 286 -17.06 17.96 1.06
C LEU A 286 -16.08 17.57 -0.05
N VAL A 287 -16.27 16.36 -0.58
CA VAL A 287 -15.45 15.84 -1.68
C VAL A 287 -15.94 16.44 -3.00
N GLU A 288 -15.03 17.01 -3.76
CA GLU A 288 -15.23 17.57 -5.10
C GLU A 288 -14.43 16.76 -6.13
N SER A 289 -14.63 17.01 -7.42
CA SER A 289 -13.95 16.28 -8.50
C SER A 289 -12.44 16.39 -8.45
N ASP A 290 -11.92 17.54 -8.02
CA ASP A 290 -10.50 17.91 -8.00
C ASP A 290 -9.87 17.94 -6.62
N GLY A 291 -10.65 17.63 -5.55
CA GLY A 291 -10.14 17.63 -4.19
C GLY A 291 -11.19 17.50 -3.11
N CYS A 292 -10.89 18.06 -1.96
CA CYS A 292 -11.80 18.16 -0.83
C CYS A 292 -11.81 19.59 -0.28
N ARG A 293 -12.99 20.11 -0.04
CA ARG A 293 -13.23 21.42 0.56
C ARG A 293 -13.58 21.25 2.04
N VAL A 294 -12.68 21.70 2.90
CA VAL A 294 -12.90 21.75 4.35
C VAL A 294 -13.22 23.18 4.74
N SER A 295 -14.37 23.42 5.37
CA SER A 295 -14.73 24.75 5.84
C SER A 295 -15.22 24.74 7.28
N VAL A 296 -14.76 25.71 8.05
CA VAL A 296 -15.25 26.02 9.40
C VAL A 296 -15.89 27.40 9.36
N SER A 297 -17.13 27.50 9.78
CA SER A 297 -17.81 28.80 9.87
C SER A 297 -18.58 28.94 11.16
N ASP A 298 -18.68 30.15 11.67
CA ASP A 298 -19.57 30.53 12.78
C ASP A 298 -20.43 31.75 12.37
N ASN A 299 -21.58 31.88 13.02
CA ASN A 299 -22.44 33.05 12.86
C ASN A 299 -22.25 34.08 14.00
N GLY A 300 -21.03 34.13 14.52
CA GLY A 300 -20.65 34.96 15.65
C GLY A 300 -20.37 36.43 15.31
N VAL A 301 -19.48 37.04 16.09
CA VAL A 301 -19.13 38.48 15.96
C VAL A 301 -18.21 38.77 14.78
N GLY A 302 -17.55 37.76 14.22
CA GLY A 302 -16.53 37.88 13.17
C GLY A 302 -15.20 38.47 13.67
N LEU A 303 -14.25 38.66 12.78
CA LEU A 303 -12.96 39.33 13.02
C LEU A 303 -13.10 40.83 12.72
N ALA A 304 -12.40 41.66 13.48
CA ALA A 304 -12.30 43.08 13.21
C ALA A 304 -11.57 43.38 11.89
N ASN A 305 -10.64 42.51 11.52
CA ASN A 305 -9.89 42.62 10.27
C ASN A 305 -9.66 41.17 9.71
N GLU A 306 -10.00 40.92 8.45
CA GLU A 306 -9.82 39.64 7.77
C GLU A 306 -8.36 39.16 7.70
N MET A 307 -7.41 40.10 7.69
CA MET A 307 -5.98 39.80 7.67
C MET A 307 -5.42 39.27 9.03
N ASP A 308 -6.25 39.18 10.06
CA ASP A 308 -5.83 38.69 11.37
C ASP A 308 -5.69 37.16 11.45
N TRP A 309 -6.04 36.41 10.39
CA TRP A 309 -5.87 34.95 10.35
C TRP A 309 -5.40 34.47 8.97
N PRO A 310 -4.42 33.53 8.85
CA PRO A 310 -3.59 32.97 9.94
C PRO A 310 -2.52 33.96 10.40
N ARG A 311 -2.34 34.10 11.73
CA ARG A 311 -1.37 35.06 12.27
C ARG A 311 0.07 34.58 12.06
N LYS A 312 0.93 35.44 11.50
CA LYS A 312 2.37 35.18 11.36
C LYS A 312 2.99 34.83 12.73
N GLY A 313 3.88 33.84 12.74
CA GLY A 313 4.54 33.34 13.96
C GLY A 313 3.66 32.50 14.89
N LYS A 314 2.42 32.19 14.51
CA LYS A 314 1.54 31.24 15.20
C LYS A 314 1.56 29.88 14.51
N LEU A 315 1.19 28.83 15.26
CA LEU A 315 1.16 27.45 14.73
C LEU A 315 0.22 27.31 13.53
N SER A 316 -0.92 28.00 13.52
CA SER A 316 -1.85 28.02 12.41
C SER A 316 -1.17 28.42 11.07
N ASN A 317 -0.25 29.37 11.09
CA ASN A 317 0.50 29.75 9.89
C ASN A 317 1.46 28.65 9.42
N LEU A 318 2.12 27.95 10.36
CA LEU A 318 3.00 26.81 10.02
C LEU A 318 2.20 25.65 9.44
N MET A 319 1.02 25.34 10.01
CA MET A 319 0.14 24.27 9.52
C MET A 319 -0.40 24.58 8.12
N VAL A 320 -0.80 25.81 7.89
CA VAL A 320 -1.21 26.31 6.58
C VAL A 320 -0.09 26.17 5.54
N GLN A 321 1.14 26.52 5.92
CA GLN A 321 2.28 26.34 5.04
C GLN A 321 2.53 24.85 4.72
N SER A 322 2.50 24.00 5.72
CA SER A 322 2.60 22.54 5.52
C SER A 322 1.52 21.98 4.59
N LEU A 323 0.26 22.47 4.69
CA LEU A 323 -0.81 22.07 3.78
C LEU A 323 -0.59 22.55 2.34
N ARG A 324 -0.01 23.73 2.15
CA ARG A 324 0.36 24.22 0.82
C ARG A 324 1.42 23.35 0.16
N GLU A 325 2.38 22.88 0.95
CA GLU A 325 3.47 22.01 0.48
C GLU A 325 2.98 20.59 0.19
N ASN A 326 2.21 19.98 1.11
CA ASN A 326 1.82 18.56 1.05
C ASN A 326 0.53 18.28 0.25
N ALA A 327 -0.40 19.23 0.19
CA ALA A 327 -1.71 19.05 -0.45
C ALA A 327 -2.05 20.14 -1.47
N LYS A 328 -1.07 20.99 -1.85
CA LYS A 328 -1.32 22.18 -2.72
C LYS A 328 -2.54 22.99 -2.26
N ALA A 329 -2.72 23.09 -0.94
CA ALA A 329 -3.90 23.68 -0.35
C ALA A 329 -4.00 25.17 -0.66
N THR A 330 -5.21 25.61 -0.97
CA THR A 330 -5.58 27.03 -0.99
C THR A 330 -6.43 27.36 0.24
N ILE A 331 -6.38 28.61 0.68
CA ILE A 331 -7.07 29.07 1.87
C ILE A 331 -7.79 30.36 1.54
N ASP A 332 -9.07 30.40 1.88
CA ASP A 332 -9.91 31.56 1.78
C ASP A 332 -10.50 31.91 3.17
N VAL A 333 -10.52 33.17 3.50
CA VAL A 333 -11.03 33.69 4.77
C VAL A 333 -12.02 34.79 4.50
N VAL A 334 -13.25 34.59 4.93
CA VAL A 334 -14.32 35.56 4.82
C VAL A 334 -14.82 35.91 6.24
N SER A 335 -14.76 37.17 6.60
CA SER A 335 -15.23 37.64 7.87
C SER A 335 -15.99 38.96 7.70
N LEU A 336 -17.18 38.99 8.28
CA LEU A 336 -18.00 40.24 8.29
C LEU A 336 -18.33 40.53 9.76
N PRO A 337 -18.03 41.79 10.23
CA PRO A 337 -18.38 42.19 11.58
C PRO A 337 -19.86 41.96 11.87
N GLY A 338 -20.17 41.24 12.93
CA GLY A 338 -21.54 40.88 13.34
C GLY A 338 -22.19 39.72 12.58
N LYS A 339 -21.55 39.18 11.54
CA LYS A 339 -22.09 38.05 10.72
C LYS A 339 -21.27 36.77 10.83
N GLY A 340 -20.13 36.80 11.54
CA GLY A 340 -19.30 35.63 11.80
C GLY A 340 -18.04 35.53 10.95
N LEU A 341 -17.39 34.40 11.05
CA LEU A 341 -16.15 34.03 10.36
C LEU A 341 -16.37 32.75 9.56
N GLN A 342 -15.84 32.69 8.35
CA GLN A 342 -15.70 31.45 7.57
C GLN A 342 -14.25 31.33 7.10
N VAL A 343 -13.67 30.18 7.34
CA VAL A 343 -12.36 29.77 6.81
C VAL A 343 -12.56 28.53 5.98
N THR A 344 -12.09 28.57 4.74
CA THR A 344 -12.18 27.46 3.79
C THR A 344 -10.79 27.02 3.37
N LEU A 345 -10.52 25.74 3.47
CA LEU A 345 -9.33 25.06 2.97
C LEU A 345 -9.76 24.20 1.77
N PHE A 346 -9.14 24.37 0.64
CA PHE A 346 -9.28 23.43 -0.47
C PHE A 346 -8.00 22.60 -0.55
N LEU A 347 -8.14 21.28 -0.46
CA LEU A 347 -7.08 20.29 -0.51
C LEU A 347 -7.14 19.60 -1.87
N ALA A 348 -6.15 19.83 -2.73
CA ALA A 348 -6.14 19.25 -4.07
C ALA A 348 -5.91 17.73 -4.01
N ARG A 349 -6.57 17.00 -4.92
CA ARG A 349 -6.33 15.57 -5.10
C ARG A 349 -4.94 15.38 -5.71
N THR A 350 -4.05 14.70 -4.99
CA THR A 350 -2.74 14.30 -5.52
C THR A 350 -2.84 12.94 -6.20
N GLN A 351 -1.99 12.67 -7.19
CA GLN A 351 -2.01 11.42 -7.97
C GLN A 351 -1.75 10.15 -7.13
N ASP A 352 -1.20 10.30 -5.93
CA ASP A 352 -0.91 9.20 -4.99
C ASP A 352 -2.09 8.84 -4.08
N MET A 353 -3.26 9.46 -4.25
CA MET A 353 -4.45 9.11 -3.47
C MET A 353 -5.20 7.95 -4.13
N PRO A 354 -5.47 6.85 -3.40
CA PRO A 354 -6.27 5.75 -3.92
C PRO A 354 -7.66 6.27 -4.30
N LEU A 355 -8.12 5.90 -5.51
CA LEU A 355 -9.50 6.12 -5.94
C LEU A 355 -10.42 5.36 -4.98
N GLY A 356 -11.15 6.08 -4.13
CA GLY A 356 -12.21 5.48 -3.34
C GLY A 356 -13.22 4.83 -4.29
N GLU A 357 -13.51 3.55 -4.08
CA GLU A 357 -14.59 2.86 -4.77
C GLU A 357 -15.89 3.64 -4.55
N GLN A 358 -16.40 4.21 -5.64
CA GLN A 358 -17.76 4.78 -5.67
C GLN A 358 -18.74 3.62 -5.46
N ARG A 359 -19.42 3.61 -4.31
CA ARG A 359 -20.62 2.83 -4.10
C ARG A 359 -21.84 3.70 -4.34
#